data_d0b86ae6a273bdaf415a2c86acf7ba48
#
_entry.id   d0b86ae6a273bdaf415a2c86acf7ba48
#
_cell.length_a   1.000
_cell.length_b   1.000
_cell.length_c   1.000
_cell.angle_alpha   90.00
_cell.angle_beta   90.00
_cell.angle_gamma   90.00
#
_symmetry.space_group_name_H-M   'P 1'
#
loop_
_entity.id
_entity.type
_entity.pdbx_description
1 polymer ?
#
loop_
_entity_poly.entity_id
_entity_poly.type
_entity_poly.pdbx_seq_one_letter_code
_entity_poly.pdbx_strand_id
1 'polypeptide(L)'
;MFKHITTYPWSVSRLTVWGYEGDYGVPMVADCYSKNTPVATMRANARLISIAPQMYEIIQTMHGNPDAIALVAYMEKSHED
;
A
#
# COMPACT_ATOMS: atom_id res chain seq x y z
N MET A 1 -14.37 -1.72 -2.77
CA MET A 1 -13.59 -0.83 -1.87
C MET A 1 -13.07 -1.61 -0.69
N PHE A 2 -11.87 -1.32 -0.24
CA PHE A 2 -11.33 -1.96 0.96
C PHE A 2 -12.08 -1.53 2.21
N LYS A 3 -12.33 -2.50 3.11
CA LYS A 3 -13.05 -2.25 4.36
C LYS A 3 -12.13 -2.11 5.58
N HIS A 4 -10.98 -2.76 5.54
CA HIS A 4 -10.08 -2.85 6.69
C HIS A 4 -8.68 -2.34 6.41
N ILE A 5 -8.50 -1.62 5.31
CA ILE A 5 -7.20 -1.04 5.00
C ILE A 5 -6.89 0.12 5.95
N THR A 6 -5.64 0.22 6.35
CA THR A 6 -5.20 1.37 7.13
C THR A 6 -5.49 2.66 6.40
N THR A 7 -6.02 3.64 7.12
CA THR A 7 -6.38 4.94 6.54
C THR A 7 -5.20 5.56 5.82
N TYR A 8 -5.44 6.09 4.62
CA TYR A 8 -4.42 6.71 3.80
C TYR A 8 -4.75 8.18 3.54
N PRO A 9 -3.80 9.01 3.07
CA PRO A 9 -2.54 8.62 2.41
C PRO A 9 -1.52 8.05 3.39
N TRP A 10 -0.73 7.11 2.88
CA TRP A 10 0.39 6.56 3.63
C TRP A 10 1.64 7.39 3.37
N SER A 11 2.55 7.42 4.32
CA SER A 11 3.78 8.17 4.21
C SER A 11 4.99 7.28 4.55
N VAL A 12 6.16 7.69 4.08
CA VAL A 12 7.41 6.98 4.36
C VAL A 12 8.24 7.83 5.30
N SER A 13 8.74 7.19 6.36
CA SER A 13 9.78 7.76 7.22
C SER A 13 10.88 6.72 7.32
N ARG A 14 12.06 7.05 6.78
CA ARG A 14 13.17 6.10 6.66
C ARG A 14 12.76 4.88 5.85
N LEU A 15 12.66 3.72 6.47
CA LEU A 15 12.29 2.46 5.80
C LEU A 15 10.91 1.98 6.19
N THR A 16 10.17 2.79 6.94
CA THR A 16 8.86 2.41 7.47
C THR A 16 7.76 3.18 6.77
N VAL A 17 6.69 2.48 6.43
CA VAL A 17 5.48 3.06 5.86
C VAL A 17 4.45 3.24 6.98
N TRP A 18 3.95 4.46 7.10
CA TRP A 18 2.99 4.85 8.15
C TRP A 18 1.66 5.22 7.52
N GLY A 19 0.58 4.84 8.17
CA GLY A 19 -0.75 5.27 7.78
C GLY A 19 -1.04 6.70 8.20
N TYR A 20 -2.24 7.18 7.82
CA TYR A 20 -2.69 8.50 8.23
C TYR A 20 -3.07 8.47 9.72
N GLU A 21 -2.80 9.57 10.41
CA GLU A 21 -3.09 9.68 11.82
C GLU A 21 -4.58 9.47 12.12
N GLY A 22 -4.88 8.56 13.02
CA GLY A 22 -6.23 8.26 13.43
C GLY A 22 -6.40 8.43 14.94
N ASP A 23 -7.51 7.92 15.47
CA ASP A 23 -7.85 8.05 16.89
C ASP A 23 -6.83 7.39 17.82
N TYR A 24 -6.12 6.40 17.32
CA TYR A 24 -5.16 5.64 18.11
C TYR A 24 -3.71 5.98 17.76
N GLY A 25 -3.48 7.12 17.09
CA GLY A 25 -2.17 7.56 16.68
C GLY A 25 -1.89 7.21 15.22
N VAL A 26 -0.61 7.13 14.86
CA VAL A 26 -0.18 6.85 13.49
C VAL A 26 0.17 5.37 13.36
N PRO A 27 -0.65 4.58 12.68
CA PRO A 27 -0.39 3.14 12.57
C PRO A 27 0.75 2.83 11.62
N MET A 28 1.58 1.86 11.97
CA MET A 28 2.62 1.36 11.09
C MET A 28 1.99 0.39 10.09
N VAL A 29 2.21 0.65 8.79
CA VAL A 29 1.72 -0.22 7.72
C VAL A 29 2.73 -1.31 7.40
N ALA A 30 3.99 -0.94 7.24
CA ALA A 30 5.04 -1.88 6.88
C ALA A 30 6.40 -1.35 7.31
N ASP A 31 7.29 -2.28 7.67
CA ASP A 31 8.70 -1.99 7.88
C ASP A 31 9.48 -2.72 6.80
N CYS A 32 10.18 -1.96 5.96
CA CYS A 32 10.88 -2.51 4.81
C CYS A 32 12.34 -2.89 5.10
N TYR A 33 12.72 -2.92 6.36
CA TYR A 33 14.07 -3.33 6.73
C TYR A 33 14.29 -4.80 6.39
N SER A 34 15.44 -5.08 5.78
CA SER A 34 15.89 -6.44 5.50
C SER A 34 17.40 -6.50 5.63
N LYS A 35 17.88 -7.43 6.42
CA LYS A 35 19.32 -7.57 6.72
C LYS A 35 20.19 -7.75 5.48
N ASN A 36 19.66 -8.45 4.47
CA ASN A 36 20.43 -8.84 3.29
C ASN A 36 20.08 -8.02 2.05
N THR A 37 19.36 -6.91 2.22
CA THR A 37 18.90 -6.09 1.10
C THR A 37 19.62 -4.74 1.12
N PRO A 38 20.13 -4.26 -0.04
CA PRO A 38 20.75 -2.93 -0.09
C PRO A 38 19.78 -1.84 0.37
N VAL A 39 20.32 -0.81 1.03
CA VAL A 39 19.50 0.29 1.57
C VAL A 39 18.69 0.98 0.48
N ALA A 40 19.28 1.19 -0.69
CA ALA A 40 18.57 1.81 -1.81
C ALA A 40 17.34 1.00 -2.22
N THR A 41 17.46 -0.33 -2.20
CA THR A 41 16.33 -1.22 -2.52
C THR A 41 15.26 -1.16 -1.44
N MET A 42 15.65 -1.15 -0.18
CA MET A 42 14.70 -1.02 0.92
C MET A 42 13.91 0.28 0.83
N ARG A 43 14.58 1.39 0.50
CA ARG A 43 13.91 2.69 0.33
C ARG A 43 12.94 2.68 -0.85
N ALA A 44 13.34 2.06 -1.95
CA ALA A 44 12.46 1.93 -3.12
C ALA A 44 11.22 1.11 -2.78
N ASN A 45 11.39 0.02 -2.04
CA ASN A 45 10.27 -0.80 -1.60
C ASN A 45 9.31 -0.01 -0.72
N ALA A 46 9.84 0.77 0.22
CA ALA A 46 9.00 1.58 1.11
C ALA A 46 8.20 2.61 0.32
N ARG A 47 8.83 3.27 -0.66
CA ARG A 47 8.13 4.24 -1.51
C ARG A 47 7.02 3.58 -2.31
N LEU A 48 7.29 2.43 -2.90
CA LEU A 48 6.29 1.70 -3.68
C LEU A 48 5.09 1.31 -2.82
N ILE A 49 5.35 0.80 -1.62
CA ILE A 49 4.28 0.43 -0.69
C ILE A 49 3.47 1.66 -0.29
N SER A 50 4.12 2.79 -0.05
CA SER A 50 3.45 4.00 0.41
C SER A 50 2.43 4.56 -0.57
N ILE A 51 2.58 4.28 -1.87
CA ILE A 51 1.65 4.77 -2.89
C ILE A 51 0.63 3.73 -3.32
N ALA A 52 0.65 2.54 -2.70
CA ALA A 52 -0.27 1.47 -3.09
C ALA A 52 -1.75 1.88 -3.04
N PRO A 53 -2.24 2.62 -2.03
CA PRO A 53 -3.64 3.04 -2.03
C PRO A 53 -4.00 3.92 -3.22
N GLN A 54 -3.13 4.85 -3.61
CA GLN A 54 -3.35 5.71 -4.76
C GLN A 54 -3.31 4.91 -6.07
N MET A 55 -2.41 3.93 -6.17
CA MET A 55 -2.37 3.04 -7.32
C MET A 55 -3.67 2.25 -7.45
N TYR A 56 -4.20 1.74 -6.35
CA TYR A 56 -5.46 1.03 -6.33
C TYR A 56 -6.60 1.94 -6.85
N GLU A 57 -6.65 3.19 -6.39
CA GLU A 57 -7.68 4.14 -6.84
C GLU A 57 -7.62 4.40 -8.35
N ILE A 58 -6.40 4.56 -8.88
CA ILE A 58 -6.20 4.77 -10.31
C ILE A 58 -6.64 3.55 -11.11
N ILE A 59 -6.23 2.36 -10.66
CA ILE A 59 -6.55 1.11 -11.34
C ILE A 59 -8.06 0.88 -11.38
N GLN A 60 -8.79 1.27 -10.35
CA GLN A 60 -10.25 1.15 -10.32
C GLN A 60 -10.93 1.92 -11.46
N THR A 61 -10.30 2.97 -11.96
CA THR A 61 -10.86 3.76 -13.05
C THR A 61 -10.63 3.16 -14.44
N MET A 62 -9.84 2.10 -14.53
CA MET A 62 -9.48 1.46 -15.80
C MET A 62 -10.50 0.39 -16.20
N HIS A 63 -11.72 0.81 -16.47
CA HIS A 63 -12.85 -0.10 -16.67
C HIS A 63 -12.73 -0.99 -17.91
N GLY A 64 -11.98 -0.55 -18.91
CA GLY A 64 -11.83 -1.32 -20.14
C GLY A 64 -10.60 -2.22 -20.20
N ASN A 65 -9.82 -2.28 -19.12
CA ASN A 65 -8.57 -3.03 -19.09
C ASN A 65 -8.75 -4.33 -18.28
N PRO A 66 -8.71 -5.52 -18.94
CA PRO A 66 -8.92 -6.78 -18.23
C PRO A 66 -7.89 -7.07 -17.17
N ASP A 67 -6.64 -6.64 -17.35
CA ASP A 67 -5.60 -6.85 -16.35
C ASP A 67 -5.85 -6.00 -15.11
N ALA A 68 -6.30 -4.76 -15.27
CA ALA A 68 -6.65 -3.90 -14.15
C ALA A 68 -7.84 -4.45 -13.38
N ILE A 69 -8.86 -4.92 -14.09
CA ILE A 69 -10.05 -5.53 -13.49
C ILE A 69 -9.67 -6.75 -12.65
N ALA A 70 -8.81 -7.62 -13.20
CA ALA A 70 -8.35 -8.81 -12.49
C ALA A 70 -7.54 -8.46 -11.26
N LEU A 71 -6.70 -7.42 -11.33
CA LEU A 71 -5.88 -6.98 -10.21
C LEU A 71 -6.74 -6.43 -9.07
N VAL A 72 -7.73 -5.61 -9.40
CA VAL A 72 -8.65 -5.06 -8.39
C VAL A 72 -9.42 -6.19 -7.72
N ALA A 73 -9.91 -7.15 -8.49
CA ALA A 73 -10.64 -8.31 -7.95
C ALA A 73 -9.76 -9.11 -6.98
N TYR A 74 -8.50 -9.31 -7.34
CA TYR A 74 -7.55 -10.01 -6.48
C TYR A 74 -7.32 -9.26 -5.16
N MET A 75 -7.11 -7.96 -5.23
CA MET A 75 -6.87 -7.13 -4.06
C MET A 75 -8.06 -7.14 -3.11
N GLU A 76 -9.27 -7.01 -3.65
CA GLU A 76 -10.48 -6.99 -2.84
C GLU A 76 -10.79 -8.37 -2.24
N LYS A 77 -10.51 -9.43 -2.97
CA LYS A 77 -10.73 -10.79 -2.50
C LYS A 77 -9.84 -11.13 -1.30
N SER A 78 -8.55 -10.78 -1.37
CA SER A 78 -7.65 -11.08 -0.27
C SER A 78 -7.99 -10.27 0.97
N HIS A 79 -8.69 -9.15 0.80
CA HIS A 79 -9.13 -8.32 1.90
C HIS A 79 -10.26 -8.97 2.71
N GLU A 80 -11.04 -9.83 2.10
CA GLU A 80 -12.18 -10.48 2.75
C GLU A 80 -11.77 -11.65 3.65
N ASP A 81 -10.57 -12.12 3.50
CA ASP A 81 -10.03 -13.17 4.35
C ASP A 81 -9.57 -12.60 5.71
#